data_9395b5ffcbed1683884a37a84ee2612c
#
_entry.id   9395b5ffcbed1683884a37a84ee2612c
#
_cell.length_a   1.000
_cell.length_b   1.000
_cell.length_c   1.000
_cell.angle_alpha   90.00
_cell.angle_beta   90.00
_cell.angle_gamma   90.00
#
_symmetry.space_group_name_H-M   'P 1'
#
loop_
_entity.id
_entity.type
_entity.pdbx_description
1 polymer ?
#
loop_
_entity_poly.entity_id
_entity_poly.type
_entity_poly.pdbx_seq_one_letter_code
_entity_poly.pdbx_strand_id
1 'polypeptide(L)'
;AWFKKGTPPPSWISETFAIAPLEISIISAVLVSALFAYLIGLVASSKRGVYFAMVTLALSMVFYYAAQTFDDITGGTDGLGGLENMRLGTLNLRVGIMNANVTYYFIFIMTALTIAIVWQILRSPFGQVLRAVRENENRARNCGYNTAKVRLMAFTLSGSLAGLAGALAVIYGETVPIENIHFQTSGQIVIITLFGG
;
A
#
# COMPACT_ATOMS: atom_id res chain seq x y z
N ALA A 1 -3.75 -4.78 25.77
CA ALA A 1 -4.73 -4.59 26.87
C ALA A 1 -5.18 -3.12 27.00
N TRP A 2 -4.53 -2.15 26.34
CA TRP A 2 -4.83 -0.70 26.47
C TRP A 2 -5.98 -0.23 25.58
N PHE A 3 -6.25 -0.92 24.46
CA PHE A 3 -7.33 -0.56 23.52
C PHE A 3 -8.69 -1.19 23.85
N LYS A 4 -8.84 -1.82 25.00
CA LYS A 4 -10.14 -2.29 25.47
C LYS A 4 -10.98 -1.10 25.93
N LYS A 5 -11.88 -0.62 25.08
CA LYS A 5 -12.84 0.47 25.28
C LYS A 5 -12.25 1.89 25.34
N GLY A 6 -12.13 2.55 24.22
CA GLY A 6 -12.22 4.01 24.15
C GLY A 6 -11.06 4.80 24.75
N THR A 7 -9.90 4.19 24.95
CA THR A 7 -8.70 4.97 25.28
C THR A 7 -8.20 5.63 24.00
N PRO A 8 -8.05 6.97 23.99
CA PRO A 8 -7.49 7.65 22.84
C PRO A 8 -6.09 7.09 22.54
N PRO A 9 -5.70 7.02 21.27
CA PRO A 9 -4.34 6.67 20.90
C PRO A 9 -3.35 7.57 21.64
N PRO A 10 -2.09 7.14 21.85
CA PRO A 10 -1.09 7.98 22.52
C PRO A 10 -1.11 9.40 21.96
N SER A 11 -1.02 10.41 22.81
CA SER A 11 -1.23 11.82 22.45
C SER A 11 -0.41 12.27 21.22
N TRP A 12 0.79 11.71 21.04
CA TRP A 12 1.65 12.01 19.89
C TRP A 12 1.09 11.47 18.55
N ILE A 13 0.32 10.37 18.57
CA ILE A 13 -0.35 9.83 17.36
C ILE A 13 -1.62 10.64 17.10
N SER A 14 -2.43 10.88 18.13
CA SER A 14 -3.69 11.62 17.99
C SER A 14 -3.48 13.08 17.57
N GLU A 15 -2.47 13.74 18.10
CA GLU A 15 -2.15 15.11 17.73
C GLU A 15 -1.56 15.21 16.32
N THR A 16 -0.69 14.31 15.92
CA THR A 16 -0.05 14.38 14.59
C THR A 16 -1.02 14.01 13.48
N PHE A 17 -1.89 13.01 13.69
CA PHE A 17 -2.85 12.56 12.67
C PHE A 17 -4.19 13.31 12.70
N ALA A 18 -4.62 13.83 13.85
CA ALA A 18 -5.84 14.63 13.94
C ALA A 18 -5.66 16.07 13.36
N ILE A 19 -4.44 16.56 13.31
CA ILE A 19 -4.11 17.92 12.81
C ILE A 19 -3.69 17.88 11.33
N ALA A 20 -3.17 16.75 10.85
CA ALA A 20 -2.74 16.64 9.46
C ALA A 20 -3.97 16.56 8.54
N PRO A 21 -4.07 17.43 7.53
CA PRO A 21 -5.11 17.31 6.52
C PRO A 21 -4.99 15.94 5.81
N LEU A 22 -6.10 15.35 5.45
CA LEU A 22 -6.21 14.04 4.82
C LEU A 22 -5.24 13.86 3.64
N GLU A 23 -5.00 14.93 2.90
CA GLU A 23 -4.09 14.97 1.76
C GLU A 23 -2.65 14.64 2.17
N ILE A 24 -2.17 15.21 3.27
CA ILE A 24 -0.82 14.93 3.80
C ILE A 24 -0.73 13.48 4.28
N SER A 25 -1.79 12.97 4.90
CA SER A 25 -1.84 11.58 5.37
C SER A 25 -1.79 10.58 4.21
N ILE A 26 -2.49 10.84 3.10
CA ILE A 26 -2.43 10.00 1.90
C ILE A 26 -1.03 10.06 1.27
N ILE A 27 -0.47 11.25 1.11
CA ILE A 27 0.87 11.42 0.52
C ILE A 27 1.92 10.72 1.38
N SER A 28 1.87 10.88 2.70
CA SER A 28 2.80 10.21 3.62
C SER A 28 2.66 8.68 3.56
N ALA A 29 1.44 8.15 3.49
CA ALA A 29 1.19 6.72 3.34
C ALA A 29 1.80 6.17 2.03
N VAL A 30 1.64 6.87 0.91
CA VAL A 30 2.23 6.51 -0.38
C VAL A 30 3.76 6.57 -0.33
N LEU A 31 4.35 7.60 0.28
CA LEU A 31 5.80 7.72 0.39
C LEU A 31 6.41 6.65 1.29
N VAL A 32 5.80 6.41 2.44
CA VAL A 32 6.26 5.36 3.38
C VAL A 32 6.16 3.99 2.73
N SER A 33 5.04 3.66 2.08
CA SER A 33 4.87 2.38 1.40
C SER A 33 5.83 2.23 0.22
N ALA A 34 6.10 3.30 -0.54
CA ALA A 34 7.11 3.30 -1.60
C ALA A 34 8.52 3.04 -1.07
N LEU A 35 8.87 3.65 0.07
CA LEU A 35 10.17 3.43 0.73
C LEU A 35 10.32 1.97 1.18
N PHE A 36 9.31 1.41 1.87
CA PHE A 36 9.33 0.01 2.27
C PHE A 36 9.38 -0.92 1.05
N ALA A 37 8.60 -0.65 0.01
CA ALA A 37 8.65 -1.43 -1.22
C ALA A 37 10.02 -1.34 -1.89
N TYR A 38 10.67 -0.19 -1.88
CA TYR A 38 12.03 -0.04 -2.40
C TYR A 38 13.03 -0.88 -1.61
N LEU A 39 13.01 -0.82 -0.27
CA LEU A 39 13.91 -1.60 0.59
C LEU A 39 13.69 -3.11 0.42
N ILE A 40 12.45 -3.56 0.42
CA ILE A 40 12.10 -4.96 0.18
C ILE A 40 12.49 -5.36 -1.25
N GLY A 41 12.25 -4.50 -2.23
CA GLY A 41 12.60 -4.70 -3.62
C GLY A 41 14.09 -4.86 -3.85
N LEU A 42 14.95 -4.14 -3.12
CA LEU A 42 16.42 -4.32 -3.19
C LEU A 42 16.82 -5.76 -2.86
N VAL A 43 16.23 -6.34 -1.84
CA VAL A 43 16.49 -7.72 -1.42
C VAL A 43 15.85 -8.72 -2.38
N ALA A 44 14.58 -8.51 -2.70
CA ALA A 44 13.78 -9.44 -3.49
C ALA A 44 14.15 -9.44 -4.98
N SER A 45 14.43 -8.27 -5.58
CA SER A 45 14.71 -8.15 -7.03
C SER A 45 15.97 -8.88 -7.48
N SER A 46 16.87 -9.20 -6.55
CA SER A 46 18.07 -10.00 -6.80
C SER A 46 17.76 -11.47 -7.07
N LYS A 47 16.60 -11.96 -6.65
CA LYS A 47 16.17 -13.35 -6.81
C LYS A 47 15.19 -13.48 -7.98
N ARG A 48 15.06 -14.72 -8.52
CA ARG A 48 14.22 -15.00 -9.69
C ARG A 48 13.28 -16.18 -9.42
N GLY A 49 12.14 -16.18 -10.09
CA GLY A 49 11.18 -17.28 -10.07
C GLY A 49 10.64 -17.57 -8.66
N VAL A 50 10.62 -18.84 -8.29
CA VAL A 50 10.05 -19.31 -7.01
C VAL A 50 10.76 -18.72 -5.79
N TYR A 51 12.07 -18.49 -5.87
CA TYR A 51 12.84 -17.88 -4.78
C TYR A 51 12.41 -16.44 -4.47
N PHE A 52 12.00 -15.68 -5.47
CA PHE A 52 11.43 -14.35 -5.27
C PHE A 52 10.15 -14.42 -4.44
N ALA A 53 9.24 -15.33 -4.79
CA ALA A 53 7.99 -15.52 -4.07
C ALA A 53 8.23 -15.98 -2.61
N MET A 54 9.18 -16.90 -2.39
CA MET A 54 9.52 -17.36 -1.04
C MET A 54 10.08 -16.22 -0.16
N VAL A 55 10.97 -15.38 -0.71
CA VAL A 55 11.55 -14.26 0.02
C VAL A 55 10.48 -13.20 0.36
N THR A 56 9.61 -12.88 -0.57
CA THR A 56 8.53 -11.90 -0.31
C THR A 56 7.52 -12.42 0.71
N LEU A 57 7.16 -13.71 0.68
CA LEU A 57 6.30 -14.33 1.68
C LEU A 57 6.96 -14.35 3.06
N ALA A 58 8.25 -14.70 3.15
CA ALA A 58 8.98 -14.69 4.41
C ALA A 58 9.02 -13.27 5.01
N LEU A 59 9.30 -12.25 4.20
CA LEU A 59 9.29 -10.86 4.65
C LEU A 59 7.89 -10.40 5.09
N SER A 60 6.84 -10.79 4.37
CA SER A 60 5.46 -10.51 4.77
C SER A 60 5.15 -11.07 6.16
N MET A 61 5.59 -12.30 6.47
CA MET A 61 5.43 -12.90 7.78
C MET A 61 6.21 -12.17 8.87
N VAL A 62 7.44 -11.73 8.58
CA VAL A 62 8.23 -10.94 9.53
C VAL A 62 7.50 -9.65 9.89
N PHE A 63 6.96 -8.92 8.91
CA PHE A 63 6.18 -7.70 9.15
C PHE A 63 4.88 -7.98 9.92
N TYR A 64 4.21 -9.08 9.64
CA TYR A 64 2.99 -9.48 10.36
C TYR A 64 3.29 -9.75 11.84
N TYR A 65 4.32 -10.56 12.15
CA TYR A 65 4.70 -10.81 13.53
C TYR A 65 5.27 -9.58 14.24
N ALA A 66 6.01 -8.73 13.52
CA ALA A 66 6.47 -7.47 14.07
C ALA A 66 5.28 -6.56 14.45
N ALA A 67 4.27 -6.47 13.58
CA ALA A 67 3.07 -5.70 13.85
C ALA A 67 2.29 -6.24 15.06
N GLN A 68 2.25 -7.56 15.25
CA GLN A 68 1.64 -8.16 16.45
C GLN A 68 2.44 -7.94 17.73
N THR A 69 3.77 -7.88 17.63
CA THR A 69 4.64 -7.74 18.81
C THR A 69 4.67 -6.30 19.34
N PHE A 70 4.57 -5.32 18.44
CA PHE A 70 4.57 -3.91 18.80
C PHE A 70 3.14 -3.37 19.04
N ASP A 71 2.41 -3.97 19.98
CA ASP A 71 1.02 -3.61 20.30
C ASP A 71 0.85 -2.12 20.62
N ASP A 72 1.83 -1.48 21.24
CA ASP A 72 1.79 -0.05 21.62
C ASP A 72 1.73 0.89 20.41
N ILE A 73 2.18 0.45 19.22
CA ILE A 73 2.24 1.27 18.01
C ILE A 73 1.14 0.87 17.02
N THR A 74 0.88 -0.44 16.89
CA THR A 74 -0.01 -0.99 15.86
C THR A 74 -1.43 -1.25 16.35
N GLY A 75 -1.66 -1.16 17.66
CA GLY A 75 -2.93 -1.56 18.28
C GLY A 75 -3.11 -3.07 18.40
N GLY A 76 -2.07 -3.86 18.13
CA GLY A 76 -2.08 -5.32 18.25
C GLY A 76 -3.13 -6.00 17.37
N THR A 77 -3.76 -7.05 17.90
CA THR A 77 -4.77 -7.84 17.19
C THR A 77 -6.04 -7.08 16.84
N ASP A 78 -6.36 -6.02 17.59
CA ASP A 78 -7.59 -5.23 17.38
C ASP A 78 -7.40 -4.16 16.27
N GLY A 79 -6.15 -3.90 15.88
CA GLY A 79 -5.80 -2.88 14.89
C GLY A 79 -5.98 -1.45 15.41
N LEU A 80 -5.73 -0.48 14.54
CA LEU A 80 -5.93 0.94 14.86
C LEU A 80 -7.34 1.37 14.44
N GLY A 81 -8.12 1.86 15.39
CA GLY A 81 -9.46 2.42 15.19
C GLY A 81 -9.55 3.86 15.68
N GLY A 82 -10.72 4.50 15.51
CA GLY A 82 -10.97 5.86 16.02
C GLY A 82 -10.60 6.98 15.06
N LEU A 83 -10.55 6.71 13.76
CA LEU A 83 -10.26 7.67 12.71
C LEU A 83 -11.50 8.46 12.25
N GLU A 84 -12.50 8.63 13.13
CA GLU A 84 -13.84 9.15 12.82
C GLU A 84 -13.87 10.62 12.35
N ASN A 85 -12.78 11.37 12.45
CA ASN A 85 -12.78 12.82 12.23
C ASN A 85 -11.78 13.28 11.15
N MET A 86 -11.64 12.54 10.06
CA MET A 86 -10.78 12.97 8.95
C MET A 86 -11.36 14.20 8.25
N ARG A 87 -10.58 15.27 8.15
CA ARG A 87 -10.95 16.51 7.46
C ARG A 87 -10.18 16.65 6.15
N LEU A 88 -10.89 16.98 5.10
CA LEU A 88 -10.31 17.30 3.79
C LEU A 88 -9.90 18.79 3.80
N GLY A 89 -8.61 19.06 4.05
CA GLY A 89 -7.98 20.36 3.91
C GLY A 89 -8.81 21.56 4.38
N THR A 90 -8.87 22.59 3.57
CA THR A 90 -9.58 23.84 3.83
C THR A 90 -11.10 23.74 3.69
N LEU A 91 -11.63 22.67 3.10
CA LEU A 91 -13.06 22.57 2.76
C LEU A 91 -13.95 22.08 3.92
N ASN A 92 -13.39 21.81 5.11
CA ASN A 92 -14.12 21.27 6.28
C ASN A 92 -15.08 20.10 5.96
N LEU A 93 -14.85 19.42 4.86
CA LEU A 93 -15.60 18.22 4.47
C LEU A 93 -15.11 17.06 5.35
N ARG A 94 -15.98 16.56 6.18
CA ARG A 94 -15.71 15.34 6.93
C ARG A 94 -15.88 14.16 5.99
N VAL A 95 -14.80 13.42 5.78
CA VAL A 95 -14.79 12.18 5.01
C VAL A 95 -14.83 11.04 6.02
N GLY A 96 -15.76 10.12 5.88
CA GLY A 96 -15.99 9.00 6.79
C GLY A 96 -17.41 8.47 6.65
N ILE A 97 -17.79 7.49 7.48
CA ILE A 97 -19.09 6.83 7.43
C ILE A 97 -20.25 7.82 7.60
N MET A 98 -20.08 8.89 8.36
CA MET A 98 -21.14 9.90 8.60
C MET A 98 -21.54 10.67 7.33
N ASN A 99 -20.65 10.77 6.31
CA ASN A 99 -20.92 11.45 5.04
C ASN A 99 -20.67 10.50 3.86
N ALA A 100 -21.40 9.40 3.83
CA ALA A 100 -21.22 8.31 2.86
C ALA A 100 -21.14 8.79 1.40
N ASN A 101 -21.94 9.78 1.00
CA ASN A 101 -21.94 10.31 -0.35
C ASN A 101 -20.61 11.01 -0.69
N VAL A 102 -20.09 11.85 0.21
CA VAL A 102 -18.83 12.57 0.00
C VAL A 102 -17.66 11.59 -0.06
N THR A 103 -17.64 10.62 0.85
CA THR A 103 -16.64 9.57 0.91
C THR A 103 -16.65 8.71 -0.36
N TYR A 104 -17.84 8.34 -0.83
CA TYR A 104 -18.00 7.56 -2.07
C TYR A 104 -17.39 8.28 -3.29
N TYR A 105 -17.79 9.55 -3.52
CA TYR A 105 -17.25 10.31 -4.65
C TYR A 105 -15.75 10.57 -4.53
N PHE A 106 -15.25 10.83 -3.33
CA PHE A 106 -13.82 11.00 -3.09
C PHE A 106 -13.03 9.74 -3.46
N ILE A 107 -13.44 8.57 -2.95
CA ILE A 107 -12.79 7.29 -3.24
C ILE A 107 -12.90 6.97 -4.73
N PHE A 108 -14.07 7.21 -5.34
CA PHE A 108 -14.28 6.99 -6.77
C PHE A 108 -13.33 7.82 -7.63
N ILE A 109 -13.19 9.12 -7.34
CA ILE A 109 -12.29 10.02 -8.08
C ILE A 109 -10.83 9.60 -7.89
N MET A 110 -10.42 9.28 -6.66
CA MET A 110 -9.05 8.83 -6.37
C MET A 110 -8.72 7.51 -7.06
N THR A 111 -9.66 6.57 -7.08
CA THR A 111 -9.49 5.29 -7.77
C THR A 111 -9.41 5.50 -9.29
N ALA A 112 -10.28 6.33 -9.88
CA ALA A 112 -10.23 6.66 -11.29
C ALA A 112 -8.90 7.33 -11.68
N LEU A 113 -8.41 8.26 -10.85
CA LEU A 113 -7.11 8.90 -11.04
C LEU A 113 -5.97 7.87 -11.00
N THR A 114 -6.00 6.95 -10.04
CA THR A 114 -5.01 5.88 -9.90
C THR A 114 -4.98 4.99 -11.15
N ILE A 115 -6.14 4.60 -11.66
CA ILE A 115 -6.26 3.82 -12.89
C ILE A 115 -5.68 4.59 -14.09
N ALA A 116 -5.99 5.88 -14.20
CA ALA A 116 -5.45 6.73 -15.27
C ALA A 116 -3.92 6.83 -15.21
N ILE A 117 -3.34 7.00 -14.01
CA ILE A 117 -1.89 7.02 -13.79
C ILE A 117 -1.26 5.70 -14.22
N VAL A 118 -1.81 4.56 -13.78
CA VAL A 118 -1.31 3.22 -14.14
C VAL A 118 -1.37 3.04 -15.66
N TRP A 119 -2.47 3.42 -16.28
CA TRP A 119 -2.63 3.34 -17.74
C TRP A 119 -1.59 4.17 -18.50
N GLN A 120 -1.31 5.39 -18.01
CA GLN A 120 -0.27 6.24 -18.57
C GLN A 120 1.13 5.64 -18.41
N ILE A 121 1.44 5.08 -17.24
CA ILE A 121 2.72 4.39 -16.97
C ILE A 121 2.89 3.20 -17.92
N LEU A 122 1.86 2.40 -18.13
CA LEU A 122 1.91 1.22 -19.01
C LEU A 122 2.07 1.59 -20.49
N ARG A 123 1.63 2.77 -20.91
CA ARG A 123 1.85 3.31 -22.27
C ARG A 123 3.17 4.03 -22.46
N SER A 124 3.86 4.36 -21.37
CA SER A 124 5.16 5.02 -21.42
C SER A 124 6.28 4.09 -21.94
N PRO A 125 7.42 4.61 -22.34
CA PRO A 125 8.59 3.81 -22.69
C PRO A 125 9.00 2.83 -21.58
N PHE A 126 8.83 3.22 -20.32
CA PHE A 126 9.05 2.34 -19.16
C PHE A 126 8.15 1.10 -19.20
N GLY A 127 6.86 1.27 -19.49
CA GLY A 127 5.91 0.16 -19.61
C GLY A 127 6.26 -0.79 -20.75
N GLN A 128 6.79 -0.28 -21.87
CA GLN A 128 7.27 -1.11 -22.98
C GLN A 128 8.48 -1.95 -22.58
N VAL A 129 9.45 -1.36 -21.88
CA VAL A 129 10.62 -2.08 -21.36
C VAL A 129 10.19 -3.13 -20.35
N LEU A 130 9.23 -2.83 -19.49
CA LEU A 130 8.68 -3.77 -18.51
C LEU A 130 8.05 -4.99 -19.19
N ARG A 131 7.31 -4.80 -20.28
CA ARG A 131 6.75 -5.89 -21.11
C ARG A 131 7.88 -6.73 -21.75
N ALA A 132 8.89 -6.09 -22.32
CA ALA A 132 10.03 -6.78 -22.91
C ALA A 132 10.78 -7.64 -21.88
N VAL A 133 10.98 -7.14 -20.65
CA VAL A 133 11.59 -7.90 -19.55
C VAL A 133 10.71 -9.08 -19.12
N ARG A 134 9.38 -8.89 -19.11
CA ARG A 134 8.41 -9.97 -18.80
C ARG A 134 8.47 -11.10 -19.84
N GLU A 135 8.53 -10.77 -21.12
CA GLU A 135 8.55 -11.75 -22.21
C GLU A 135 9.88 -12.51 -22.28
N ASN A 136 10.99 -11.80 -22.26
CA ASN A 136 12.33 -12.43 -22.29
C ASN A 136 13.40 -11.54 -21.65
N GLU A 137 13.72 -11.84 -20.39
CA GLU A 137 14.69 -11.08 -19.62
C GLU A 137 16.10 -11.10 -20.24
N ASN A 138 16.54 -12.24 -20.81
CA ASN A 138 17.87 -12.36 -21.42
C ASN A 138 17.97 -11.49 -22.69
N ARG A 139 16.91 -11.46 -23.50
CA ARG A 139 16.85 -10.60 -24.69
C ARG A 139 16.89 -9.13 -24.31
N ALA A 140 16.10 -8.70 -23.33
CA ALA A 140 16.12 -7.33 -22.83
C ALA A 140 17.51 -6.92 -22.31
N ARG A 141 18.19 -7.83 -21.60
CA ARG A 141 19.55 -7.61 -21.10
C ARG A 141 20.55 -7.44 -22.25
N ASN A 142 20.47 -8.27 -23.29
CA ASN A 142 21.34 -8.19 -24.46
C ASN A 142 21.13 -6.89 -25.26
N CYS A 143 19.93 -6.29 -25.18
CA CYS A 143 19.64 -4.96 -25.73
C CYS A 143 20.15 -3.80 -24.83
N GLY A 144 20.90 -4.09 -23.76
CA GLY A 144 21.52 -3.10 -22.87
C GLY A 144 20.65 -2.63 -21.70
N TYR A 145 19.43 -3.17 -21.51
CA TYR A 145 18.58 -2.78 -20.38
C TYR A 145 19.01 -3.45 -19.08
N ASN A 146 19.07 -2.65 -18.01
CA ASN A 146 19.31 -3.20 -16.67
C ASN A 146 18.01 -3.77 -16.08
N THR A 147 17.79 -5.07 -16.31
CA THR A 147 16.56 -5.78 -15.90
C THR A 147 16.30 -5.76 -14.40
N ALA A 148 17.36 -5.75 -13.58
CA ALA A 148 17.22 -5.66 -12.12
C ALA A 148 16.67 -4.29 -11.68
N LYS A 149 17.15 -3.19 -12.27
CA LYS A 149 16.64 -1.84 -12.00
C LYS A 149 15.18 -1.70 -12.45
N VAL A 150 14.85 -2.25 -13.62
CA VAL A 150 13.46 -2.21 -14.14
C VAL A 150 12.51 -2.95 -13.20
N ARG A 151 12.89 -4.14 -12.70
CA ARG A 151 12.11 -4.88 -11.72
C ARG A 151 11.97 -4.14 -10.40
N LEU A 152 13.06 -3.56 -9.90
CA LEU A 152 13.02 -2.76 -8.68
C LEU A 152 12.07 -1.57 -8.78
N MET A 153 12.15 -0.82 -9.90
CA MET A 153 11.24 0.31 -10.14
C MET A 153 9.78 -0.14 -10.24
N ALA A 154 9.51 -1.25 -10.94
CA ALA A 154 8.17 -1.82 -11.03
C ALA A 154 7.62 -2.25 -9.66
N PHE A 155 8.46 -2.88 -8.83
CA PHE A 155 8.10 -3.30 -7.48
C PHE A 155 7.80 -2.09 -6.58
N THR A 156 8.63 -1.04 -6.64
CA THR A 156 8.44 0.20 -5.88
C THR A 156 7.16 0.92 -6.29
N LEU A 157 6.88 1.02 -7.60
CA LEU A 157 5.64 1.59 -8.11
C LEU A 157 4.42 0.79 -7.65
N SER A 158 4.47 -0.53 -7.74
CA SER A 158 3.39 -1.40 -7.25
C SER A 158 3.14 -1.20 -5.75
N GLY A 159 4.20 -1.12 -4.95
CA GLY A 159 4.07 -0.88 -3.51
C GLY A 159 3.53 0.51 -3.18
N SER A 160 3.89 1.54 -3.94
CA SER A 160 3.32 2.89 -3.76
C SER A 160 1.81 2.93 -4.05
N LEU A 161 1.38 2.23 -5.09
CA LEU A 161 -0.04 2.09 -5.45
C LEU A 161 -0.81 1.26 -4.40
N ALA A 162 -0.18 0.21 -3.86
CA ALA A 162 -0.76 -0.57 -2.77
C ALA A 162 -0.93 0.28 -1.50
N GLY A 163 0.04 1.16 -1.19
CA GLY A 163 -0.07 2.11 -0.08
C GLY A 163 -1.22 3.10 -0.26
N LEU A 164 -1.42 3.60 -1.49
CA LEU A 164 -2.57 4.44 -1.82
C LEU A 164 -3.89 3.70 -1.63
N ALA A 165 -3.98 2.46 -2.13
CA ALA A 165 -5.17 1.62 -1.96
C ALA A 165 -5.46 1.34 -0.48
N GLY A 166 -4.40 1.08 0.32
CA GLY A 166 -4.52 0.92 1.78
C GLY A 166 -5.04 2.17 2.47
N ALA A 167 -4.52 3.36 2.11
CA ALA A 167 -5.01 4.63 2.63
C ALA A 167 -6.50 4.87 2.31
N LEU A 168 -6.93 4.57 1.08
CA LEU A 168 -8.34 4.68 0.70
C LEU A 168 -9.24 3.66 1.43
N ALA A 169 -8.73 2.44 1.67
CA ALA A 169 -9.46 1.43 2.44
C ALA A 169 -9.67 1.85 3.90
N VAL A 170 -8.68 2.50 4.51
CA VAL A 170 -8.78 3.06 5.86
C VAL A 170 -9.83 4.18 5.94
N ILE A 171 -9.89 5.05 4.93
CA ILE A 171 -10.90 6.11 4.85
C ILE A 171 -12.31 5.53 4.79
N TYR A 172 -12.49 4.41 4.10
CA TYR A 172 -13.78 3.74 4.00
C TYR A 172 -14.16 2.99 5.28
N GLY A 173 -13.20 2.25 5.86
CA GLY A 173 -13.44 1.34 7.00
C GLY A 173 -13.25 1.99 8.37
N GLU A 174 -12.65 3.18 8.45
CA GLU A 174 -12.27 3.89 9.70
C GLU A 174 -11.42 3.04 10.66
N THR A 175 -10.96 1.88 10.20
CA THR A 175 -10.15 0.92 10.97
C THR A 175 -9.06 0.32 10.08
N VAL A 176 -7.95 -0.04 10.70
CA VAL A 176 -6.83 -0.75 10.04
C VAL A 176 -6.73 -2.14 10.66
N PRO A 177 -7.44 -3.15 10.12
CA PRO A 177 -7.35 -4.50 10.66
C PRO A 177 -5.98 -5.10 10.33
N ILE A 178 -5.35 -5.75 11.31
CA ILE A 178 -4.05 -6.39 11.16
C ILE A 178 -4.10 -7.57 10.17
N GLU A 179 -5.27 -8.13 9.95
CA GLU A 179 -5.53 -9.23 9.01
C GLU A 179 -5.16 -8.87 7.55
N ASN A 180 -5.16 -7.57 7.21
CA ASN A 180 -4.76 -7.12 5.87
C ASN A 180 -3.27 -7.36 5.57
N ILE A 181 -2.44 -7.52 6.60
CA ILE A 181 -1.00 -7.82 6.48
C ILE A 181 -0.78 -9.34 6.35
N HIS A 182 -1.79 -10.16 6.65
CA HIS A 182 -1.66 -11.61 6.65
C HIS A 182 -1.40 -12.17 5.24
N PHE A 183 -0.56 -13.20 5.14
CA PHE A 183 -0.18 -13.84 3.86
C PHE A 183 -1.39 -14.36 3.08
N GLN A 184 -2.47 -14.71 3.75
CA GLN A 184 -3.70 -15.21 3.14
C GLN A 184 -4.36 -14.16 2.24
N THR A 185 -4.38 -12.90 2.66
CA THR A 185 -4.85 -11.76 1.86
C THR A 185 -3.98 -11.58 0.62
N SER A 186 -2.67 -11.64 0.78
CA SER A 186 -1.73 -11.59 -0.36
C SER A 186 -1.93 -12.76 -1.32
N GLY A 187 -2.19 -13.96 -0.81
CA GLY A 187 -2.50 -15.15 -1.61
C GLY A 187 -3.77 -15.00 -2.44
N GLN A 188 -4.83 -14.44 -1.86
CA GLN A 188 -6.07 -14.13 -2.57
C GLN A 188 -5.84 -13.15 -3.73
N ILE A 189 -5.06 -12.08 -3.51
CA ILE A 189 -4.74 -11.09 -4.55
C ILE A 189 -3.98 -11.77 -5.70
N VAL A 190 -3.03 -12.66 -5.41
CA VAL A 190 -2.30 -13.42 -6.44
C VAL A 190 -3.25 -14.30 -7.25
N ILE A 191 -4.18 -14.99 -6.60
CA ILE A 191 -5.18 -15.84 -7.28
C ILE A 191 -6.06 -14.98 -8.20
N ILE A 192 -6.59 -13.86 -7.69
CA ILE A 192 -7.41 -12.93 -8.49
C ILE A 192 -6.63 -12.42 -9.71
N THR A 193 -5.34 -12.09 -9.54
CA THR A 193 -4.49 -11.61 -10.62
C THR A 193 -4.24 -12.68 -11.68
N LEU A 194 -4.07 -13.94 -11.28
CA LEU A 194 -3.87 -15.06 -12.20
C LEU A 194 -5.13 -15.40 -13.01
N PHE A 195 -6.30 -15.31 -12.39
CA PHE A 195 -7.56 -15.57 -13.08
C PHE A 195 -8.06 -14.36 -13.90
N GLY A 196 -7.68 -13.15 -13.51
CA GLY A 196 -8.07 -11.93 -14.20
C GLY A 196 -7.21 -11.58 -15.43
N GLY A 197 -6.13 -12.32 -15.70
CA GLY A 197 -5.26 -12.19 -16.88
C GLY A 197 -4.09 -11.30 -16.68
#